data_961d22df8972a8f525a4f379aaaa4f87
#
_entry.id   961d22df8972a8f525a4f379aaaa4f87
#
_cell.length_a   1.000
_cell.length_b   1.000
_cell.length_c   1.000
_cell.angle_alpha   90.00
_cell.angle_beta   90.00
_cell.angle_gamma   90.00
#
_symmetry.space_group_name_H-M   'P 1'
#
loop_
_entity.id
_entity.type
_entity.pdbx_description
1 polymer ?
#
loop_
_entity_poly.entity_id
_entity_poly.type
_entity_poly.pdbx_seq_one_letter_code
_entity_poly.pdbx_strand_id
1 'polypeptide(L)'
;MGAEQEGHVPGDFKETGYKDSHDYIQFKEHVIDGQLNRWSHTITREHDFPGAQAMLYGAGVPNKEMMKKAPHVGIATVWWEGNPCKYVNLLLLLDDTHHAAVLDFGKIVKKAVEKQGMLGWQFNTVGVSDAITMGGEGMRFSLQTREIIADSIESVTCAQHHDANISIPGCDKNMPGTIMAAARHNRPFIMIYGGTIMKGHSDLLEKPINISTCYEARGAFTYDRLHAKSNPGAEGRTPSDVLDDIEQHACPGAGACGGMYTANTMATAIEAMGLSLPGSSSYPALSPEKARECERAAEAIKVVMEKGLRPRDLMTRAAFENALVLTMILGGSTNGVLHFLAMANTADVPLTIDDVDRTSNRIPFLADLAPSGKYYMEDLYRVGGTPSVLKMLVAAGLIDGSVMTVTGRTLAENVADWPSLDPNQKIIRPLSNPIKQTGHIRILRGNLAPEGAVAKITGKEGLSFTGTARVFDKEHELDVALSAGSIRREDGNLVLIVRYEGPKGGPGMPEQLRASAAIMGAGLDNVALVTDGRYSGASHGFIVGHVCPEAAVGGPLALVRNGDTVTINAETNRIDAVDVDEAEFERRRRDWKAPLPHVRRGVLGKYARLVGDASHGAVTDQSDPSW
;
A
#
# COMPACT_ATOMS: atom_id res chain seq x y z
N MET A 1 -68.48 -12.56 -1.97
CA MET A 1 -67.73 -13.57 -1.24
C MET A 1 -66.35 -13.62 -1.88
N GLY A 2 -65.43 -12.90 -1.31
CA GLY A 2 -64.04 -12.84 -1.74
C GLY A 2 -63.25 -13.92 -1.01
N ALA A 3 -62.49 -14.69 -1.73
CA ALA A 3 -61.49 -15.57 -1.15
C ALA A 3 -60.15 -14.82 -1.09
N GLU A 4 -59.73 -14.49 0.13
CA GLU A 4 -58.38 -14.06 0.42
C GLU A 4 -57.44 -15.26 0.19
N GLN A 5 -56.57 -15.16 -0.79
CA GLN A 5 -55.41 -16.05 -0.89
C GLN A 5 -54.33 -15.54 0.05
N GLU A 6 -54.18 -16.19 1.19
CA GLU A 6 -53.01 -16.07 2.05
C GLU A 6 -51.78 -16.56 1.29
N GLY A 7 -50.92 -15.65 0.91
CA GLY A 7 -49.64 -15.97 0.34
C GLY A 7 -48.74 -16.62 1.40
N HIS A 8 -48.49 -17.89 1.23
CA HIS A 8 -47.52 -18.64 2.03
C HIS A 8 -46.11 -18.09 1.78
N VAL A 9 -45.52 -17.45 2.79
CA VAL A 9 -44.13 -17.02 2.80
C VAL A 9 -43.31 -18.17 3.42
N PRO A 10 -42.53 -18.93 2.64
CA PRO A 10 -41.69 -19.98 3.20
C PRO A 10 -40.34 -19.37 3.63
N GLY A 11 -39.94 -19.63 4.84
CA GLY A 11 -38.57 -19.53 5.31
C GLY A 11 -38.36 -18.56 6.47
N ASP A 12 -38.08 -19.12 7.62
CA ASP A 12 -37.59 -18.40 8.79
C ASP A 12 -36.32 -17.64 8.45
N PHE A 13 -36.42 -16.33 8.38
CA PHE A 13 -35.27 -15.44 8.28
C PHE A 13 -34.64 -15.33 9.66
N LYS A 14 -33.49 -15.97 9.89
CA LYS A 14 -32.64 -15.63 11.02
C LYS A 14 -31.99 -14.29 10.70
N GLU A 15 -32.42 -13.23 11.35
CA GLU A 15 -31.61 -12.04 11.49
C GLU A 15 -30.34 -12.44 12.24
N THR A 16 -29.23 -12.57 11.49
CA THR A 16 -27.92 -12.68 12.13
C THR A 16 -27.63 -11.31 12.69
N GLY A 17 -27.65 -11.16 14.00
CA GLY A 17 -27.41 -9.92 14.71
C GLY A 17 -25.95 -9.50 14.57
N TYR A 18 -25.60 -8.89 13.47
CA TYR A 18 -24.38 -8.12 13.33
C TYR A 18 -24.61 -6.77 14.03
N LYS A 19 -23.71 -6.41 14.94
CA LYS A 19 -23.54 -5.01 15.36
C LYS A 19 -22.87 -4.30 14.20
N ASP A 20 -23.64 -3.94 13.20
CA ASP A 20 -23.17 -3.18 12.08
C ASP A 20 -22.98 -1.73 12.51
N SER A 21 -21.84 -1.13 12.15
CA SER A 21 -21.79 0.31 12.02
C SER A 21 -22.83 0.66 10.94
N HIS A 22 -23.72 1.56 11.25
CA HIS A 22 -24.82 1.93 10.34
C HIS A 22 -24.36 2.79 9.16
N ASP A 23 -23.05 2.94 8.96
CA ASP A 23 -22.46 3.91 8.04
C ASP A 23 -22.47 3.44 6.58
N TYR A 24 -22.47 2.12 6.32
CA TYR A 24 -22.50 1.58 4.95
C TYR A 24 -23.84 0.89 4.64
N ILE A 25 -24.24 0.97 3.36
CA ILE A 25 -25.49 0.35 2.91
C ILE A 25 -25.47 -1.17 3.13
N GLN A 26 -26.49 -1.68 3.82
CA GLN A 26 -26.66 -3.11 4.05
C GLN A 26 -27.67 -3.70 3.05
N PHE A 27 -27.17 -4.57 2.16
CA PHE A 27 -28.03 -5.31 1.24
C PHE A 27 -28.58 -6.55 1.93
N LYS A 28 -29.85 -6.88 1.64
CA LYS A 28 -30.51 -8.06 2.19
C LYS A 28 -29.73 -9.32 1.83
N GLU A 29 -29.30 -10.04 2.86
CA GLU A 29 -28.68 -11.36 2.75
C GLU A 29 -29.76 -12.44 2.82
N HIS A 30 -29.71 -13.41 1.92
CA HIS A 30 -30.59 -14.56 1.93
C HIS A 30 -29.85 -15.79 2.44
N VAL A 31 -30.06 -16.15 3.70
CA VAL A 31 -29.43 -17.32 4.29
C VAL A 31 -30.37 -18.52 4.05
N ILE A 32 -29.98 -19.37 3.09
CA ILE A 32 -30.71 -20.59 2.75
C ILE A 32 -29.76 -21.76 3.01
N ASP A 33 -30.20 -22.76 3.74
CA ASP A 33 -29.37 -23.91 4.11
C ASP A 33 -28.78 -24.61 2.88
N GLY A 34 -27.47 -24.84 2.91
CA GLY A 34 -26.73 -25.43 1.80
C GLY A 34 -26.51 -24.52 0.56
N GLN A 35 -26.90 -23.25 0.60
CA GLN A 35 -26.70 -22.30 -0.50
C GLN A 35 -25.68 -21.21 -0.15
N LEU A 36 -24.82 -20.84 -1.12
CA LEU A 36 -23.80 -19.82 -0.98
C LEU A 36 -24.14 -18.52 -1.75
N ASN A 37 -25.19 -18.51 -2.57
CA ASN A 37 -25.65 -17.35 -3.33
C ASN A 37 -26.53 -16.43 -2.45
N ARG A 38 -25.96 -15.89 -1.40
CA ARG A 38 -26.68 -15.16 -0.34
C ARG A 38 -27.20 -13.80 -0.79
N TRP A 39 -26.46 -13.09 -1.63
CA TRP A 39 -26.84 -11.76 -2.17
C TRP A 39 -27.36 -11.87 -3.60
N SER A 40 -26.70 -12.64 -4.47
CA SER A 40 -27.14 -12.83 -5.86
C SER A 40 -28.51 -13.49 -5.95
N HIS A 41 -28.94 -14.24 -4.93
CA HIS A 41 -30.29 -14.79 -4.83
C HIS A 41 -31.37 -13.72 -5.00
N THR A 42 -31.12 -12.47 -4.59
CA THR A 42 -32.06 -11.37 -4.79
C THR A 42 -32.49 -11.23 -6.25
N ILE A 43 -31.54 -11.30 -7.19
CA ILE A 43 -31.80 -11.07 -8.63
C ILE A 43 -31.98 -12.37 -9.42
N THR A 44 -31.65 -13.53 -8.84
CA THR A 44 -31.68 -14.83 -9.53
C THR A 44 -32.83 -15.73 -9.12
N ARG A 45 -33.53 -15.43 -8.01
CA ARG A 45 -34.65 -16.23 -7.55
C ARG A 45 -35.89 -16.06 -8.45
N GLU A 46 -36.69 -17.13 -8.54
CA GLU A 46 -37.94 -17.18 -9.26
C GLU A 46 -37.97 -16.31 -10.56
N HIS A 47 -38.98 -15.44 -10.70
CA HIS A 47 -39.17 -14.52 -11.82
C HIS A 47 -39.24 -13.05 -11.37
N ASP A 48 -38.76 -12.72 -10.17
CA ASP A 48 -38.86 -11.37 -9.60
C ASP A 48 -38.04 -10.34 -10.42
N PHE A 49 -36.91 -10.76 -10.98
CA PHE A 49 -35.98 -9.91 -11.73
C PHE A 49 -35.71 -10.47 -13.15
N PRO A 50 -36.74 -10.57 -14.02
CA PRO A 50 -36.59 -11.21 -15.35
C PRO A 50 -35.58 -10.49 -16.25
N GLY A 51 -35.47 -9.16 -16.15
CA GLY A 51 -34.49 -8.38 -16.89
C GLY A 51 -33.06 -8.71 -16.48
N ALA A 52 -32.77 -8.79 -15.17
CA ALA A 52 -31.46 -9.17 -14.66
C ALA A 52 -31.08 -10.58 -15.13
N GLN A 53 -32.01 -11.55 -15.02
CA GLN A 53 -31.77 -12.93 -15.46
C GLN A 53 -31.52 -13.00 -16.98
N ALA A 54 -32.27 -12.24 -17.78
CA ALA A 54 -32.04 -12.17 -19.22
C ALA A 54 -30.62 -11.64 -19.55
N MET A 55 -30.15 -10.59 -18.86
CA MET A 55 -28.81 -10.06 -19.02
C MET A 55 -27.74 -11.07 -18.59
N LEU A 56 -27.95 -11.78 -17.50
CA LEU A 56 -27.02 -12.80 -17.00
C LEU A 56 -26.93 -14.01 -17.96
N TYR A 57 -28.04 -14.44 -18.57
CA TYR A 57 -28.00 -15.43 -19.66
C TYR A 57 -27.22 -14.90 -20.88
N GLY A 58 -27.46 -13.66 -21.27
CA GLY A 58 -26.70 -12.99 -22.33
C GLY A 58 -25.19 -12.87 -22.03
N ALA A 59 -24.84 -12.76 -20.75
CA ALA A 59 -23.45 -12.74 -20.27
C ALA A 59 -22.81 -14.13 -20.16
N GLY A 60 -23.58 -15.23 -20.40
CA GLY A 60 -23.02 -16.57 -20.49
C GLY A 60 -23.39 -17.52 -19.35
N VAL A 61 -24.40 -17.20 -18.50
CA VAL A 61 -24.91 -18.19 -17.55
C VAL A 61 -25.51 -19.37 -18.33
N PRO A 62 -25.03 -20.62 -18.12
CA PRO A 62 -25.26 -21.70 -19.10
C PRO A 62 -26.66 -22.29 -19.00
N ASN A 63 -27.30 -22.28 -17.83
CA ASN A 63 -28.59 -22.93 -17.62
C ASN A 63 -29.33 -22.41 -16.38
N LYS A 64 -30.58 -22.86 -16.22
CA LYS A 64 -31.47 -22.45 -15.12
C LYS A 64 -30.94 -22.89 -13.75
N GLU A 65 -30.28 -24.03 -13.64
CA GLU A 65 -29.74 -24.51 -12.38
C GLU A 65 -28.63 -23.59 -11.87
N MET A 66 -27.66 -23.29 -12.71
CA MET A 66 -26.59 -22.35 -12.40
C MET A 66 -27.15 -20.95 -12.08
N MET A 67 -28.16 -20.47 -12.85
CA MET A 67 -28.83 -19.20 -12.56
C MET A 67 -29.39 -19.13 -11.14
N LYS A 68 -30.03 -20.21 -10.68
CA LYS A 68 -30.75 -20.24 -9.41
C LYS A 68 -29.86 -20.52 -8.18
N LYS A 69 -28.76 -21.25 -8.35
CA LYS A 69 -27.99 -21.82 -7.22
C LYS A 69 -26.53 -21.37 -7.16
N ALA A 70 -25.93 -21.05 -8.30
CA ALA A 70 -24.50 -20.72 -8.30
C ALA A 70 -24.25 -19.34 -7.68
N PRO A 71 -23.33 -19.23 -6.72
CA PRO A 71 -22.94 -17.94 -6.18
C PRO A 71 -22.13 -17.14 -7.20
N HIS A 72 -22.27 -15.82 -7.15
CA HIS A 72 -21.58 -14.88 -8.01
C HIS A 72 -20.32 -14.35 -7.33
N VAL A 73 -19.15 -14.58 -7.91
CA VAL A 73 -17.85 -14.11 -7.42
C VAL A 73 -17.34 -12.99 -8.32
N GLY A 74 -17.25 -11.78 -7.78
CA GLY A 74 -16.61 -10.66 -8.44
C GLY A 74 -15.09 -10.85 -8.43
N ILE A 75 -14.44 -10.64 -9.59
CA ILE A 75 -12.98 -10.75 -9.73
C ILE A 75 -12.49 -9.39 -10.17
N ALA A 76 -12.03 -8.58 -9.21
CA ALA A 76 -11.58 -7.22 -9.44
C ALA A 76 -10.09 -7.19 -9.78
N THR A 77 -9.73 -6.73 -10.96
CA THR A 77 -8.33 -6.50 -11.34
C THR A 77 -8.04 -5.01 -11.44
N VAL A 78 -6.78 -4.63 -11.24
CA VAL A 78 -6.30 -3.24 -11.40
C VAL A 78 -5.40 -3.12 -12.64
N TRP A 79 -5.69 -3.89 -13.65
CA TRP A 79 -4.88 -4.02 -14.84
C TRP A 79 -4.93 -2.76 -15.74
N TRP A 80 -3.77 -2.39 -16.29
CA TRP A 80 -3.65 -1.62 -17.52
C TRP A 80 -2.29 -1.91 -18.17
N GLU A 81 -2.22 -1.79 -19.49
CA GLU A 81 -1.13 -2.34 -20.30
C GLU A 81 0.23 -1.67 -20.05
N GLY A 82 0.26 -0.38 -19.79
CA GLY A 82 1.50 0.40 -19.62
C GLY A 82 2.19 0.26 -18.25
N ASN A 83 1.74 -0.63 -17.35
CA ASN A 83 2.32 -0.76 -16.02
C ASN A 83 2.96 -2.14 -15.79
N PRO A 84 4.31 -2.23 -15.63
CA PRO A 84 5.00 -3.49 -15.35
C PRO A 84 4.47 -4.24 -14.13
N CYS A 85 4.00 -3.52 -13.11
CA CYS A 85 3.35 -4.14 -11.95
C CYS A 85 2.13 -5.00 -12.33
N LYS A 86 1.67 -4.94 -13.59
CA LYS A 86 0.40 -5.49 -14.06
C LYS A 86 0.48 -6.10 -15.46
N TYR A 87 1.66 -6.13 -16.08
CA TYR A 87 1.86 -6.51 -17.48
C TYR A 87 3.07 -7.40 -17.70
N VAL A 88 3.00 -8.32 -18.67
CA VAL A 88 4.12 -9.12 -19.16
C VAL A 88 4.53 -8.65 -20.56
N ASN A 89 5.83 -8.57 -20.80
CA ASN A 89 6.41 -8.08 -22.04
C ASN A 89 5.97 -8.93 -23.26
N LEU A 90 5.38 -8.29 -24.26
CA LEU A 90 4.89 -8.86 -25.49
C LEU A 90 5.97 -9.62 -26.31
N LEU A 91 7.25 -9.29 -26.13
CA LEU A 91 8.38 -9.92 -26.83
C LEU A 91 8.68 -11.36 -26.36
N LEU A 92 8.20 -11.76 -25.15
CA LEU A 92 8.26 -13.12 -24.66
C LEU A 92 7.08 -13.99 -25.14
N LEU A 93 6.17 -13.43 -25.93
CA LEU A 93 4.96 -14.09 -26.43
C LEU A 93 5.20 -15.13 -27.53
N LEU A 94 6.45 -15.38 -27.91
CA LEU A 94 6.77 -16.37 -28.96
C LEU A 94 6.95 -17.80 -28.43
N ASP A 95 6.82 -18.00 -27.14
CA ASP A 95 6.84 -19.31 -26.51
C ASP A 95 5.58 -19.51 -25.65
N ASP A 96 4.77 -20.50 -25.98
CA ASP A 96 3.39 -20.74 -25.49
C ASP A 96 3.29 -21.09 -23.98
N THR A 97 4.35 -20.94 -23.20
CA THR A 97 4.43 -21.58 -21.87
C THR A 97 4.37 -20.66 -20.64
N HIS A 98 4.56 -19.34 -20.74
CA HIS A 98 4.64 -18.48 -19.54
C HIS A 98 4.10 -17.06 -19.72
N HIS A 99 2.80 -16.89 -19.56
CA HIS A 99 2.14 -15.56 -19.58
C HIS A 99 1.30 -15.36 -18.33
N ALA A 100 1.68 -14.40 -17.48
CA ALA A 100 0.85 -14.01 -16.37
C ALA A 100 0.91 -12.49 -16.12
N ALA A 101 -0.06 -11.76 -16.64
CA ALA A 101 -0.39 -10.41 -16.20
C ALA A 101 -1.53 -10.46 -15.19
N VAL A 102 -1.74 -9.41 -14.41
CA VAL A 102 -2.88 -9.31 -13.47
C VAL A 102 -4.22 -9.59 -14.18
N LEU A 103 -4.34 -9.21 -15.47
CA LEU A 103 -5.50 -9.57 -16.28
C LEU A 103 -5.62 -11.09 -16.47
N ASP A 104 -4.53 -11.80 -16.74
CA ASP A 104 -4.51 -13.24 -16.94
C ASP A 104 -4.68 -14.00 -15.63
N PHE A 105 -4.16 -13.47 -14.53
CA PHE A 105 -4.50 -13.97 -13.20
C PHE A 105 -6.01 -13.93 -12.98
N GLY A 106 -6.68 -12.84 -13.37
CA GLY A 106 -8.14 -12.75 -13.33
C GLY A 106 -8.82 -13.84 -14.16
N LYS A 107 -8.30 -14.18 -15.35
CA LYS A 107 -8.81 -15.28 -16.19
C LYS A 107 -8.57 -16.65 -15.56
N ILE A 108 -7.41 -16.88 -14.93
CA ILE A 108 -7.10 -18.13 -14.21
C ILE A 108 -8.07 -18.27 -13.03
N VAL A 109 -8.22 -17.23 -12.22
CA VAL A 109 -9.16 -17.20 -11.08
C VAL A 109 -10.58 -17.47 -11.55
N LYS A 110 -11.04 -16.81 -12.64
CA LYS A 110 -12.38 -17.03 -13.22
C LYS A 110 -12.61 -18.51 -13.56
N LYS A 111 -11.69 -19.11 -14.32
CA LYS A 111 -11.78 -20.53 -14.67
C LYS A 111 -11.77 -21.44 -13.44
N ALA A 112 -10.97 -21.12 -12.43
CA ALA A 112 -10.91 -21.89 -11.19
C ALA A 112 -12.21 -21.76 -10.37
N VAL A 113 -12.80 -20.56 -10.29
CA VAL A 113 -14.10 -20.28 -9.67
C VAL A 113 -15.21 -21.08 -10.36
N GLU A 114 -15.20 -21.09 -11.70
CA GLU A 114 -16.18 -21.86 -12.50
C GLU A 114 -16.04 -23.37 -12.27
N LYS A 115 -14.82 -23.90 -12.11
CA LYS A 115 -14.60 -25.32 -11.75
C LYS A 115 -15.16 -25.68 -10.36
N GLN A 116 -15.29 -24.71 -9.46
CA GLN A 116 -15.90 -24.89 -8.14
C GLN A 116 -17.45 -24.79 -8.17
N GLY A 117 -18.07 -24.66 -9.35
CA GLY A 117 -19.52 -24.54 -9.50
C GLY A 117 -20.07 -23.14 -9.19
N MET A 118 -19.24 -22.12 -9.21
CA MET A 118 -19.60 -20.72 -9.01
C MET A 118 -19.59 -19.95 -10.35
N LEU A 119 -20.09 -18.73 -10.38
CA LEU A 119 -20.04 -17.83 -11.54
C LEU A 119 -19.00 -16.72 -11.30
N GLY A 120 -17.94 -16.71 -12.10
CA GLY A 120 -16.88 -15.71 -12.03
C GLY A 120 -17.16 -14.50 -12.93
N TRP A 121 -17.21 -13.30 -12.33
CA TRP A 121 -17.45 -12.04 -13.03
C TRP A 121 -16.21 -11.14 -12.93
N GLN A 122 -15.35 -11.21 -13.96
CA GLN A 122 -14.14 -10.37 -14.00
C GLN A 122 -14.50 -8.95 -14.44
N PHE A 123 -13.99 -7.97 -13.67
CA PHE A 123 -14.06 -6.55 -14.00
C PHE A 123 -12.75 -5.87 -13.62
N ASN A 124 -12.56 -4.63 -14.09
CA ASN A 124 -11.33 -3.89 -13.85
C ASN A 124 -11.62 -2.55 -13.19
N THR A 125 -10.74 -2.12 -12.31
CA THR A 125 -10.71 -0.79 -11.71
C THR A 125 -9.44 -0.04 -12.09
N VAL A 126 -9.31 1.23 -11.66
CA VAL A 126 -8.14 2.05 -11.96
C VAL A 126 -6.88 1.50 -11.28
N GLY A 127 -5.74 1.72 -11.88
CA GLY A 127 -4.48 1.24 -11.35
C GLY A 127 -3.31 2.10 -11.80
N VAL A 128 -3.11 3.26 -11.16
CA VAL A 128 -1.96 4.13 -11.41
C VAL A 128 -0.66 3.45 -11.00
N SER A 129 0.38 3.64 -11.77
CA SER A 129 1.75 3.22 -11.43
C SER A 129 2.49 4.36 -10.74
N ASP A 130 2.84 4.19 -9.49
CA ASP A 130 3.60 5.19 -8.75
C ASP A 130 4.99 5.41 -9.37
N ALA A 131 5.63 4.37 -9.87
CA ALA A 131 6.94 4.47 -10.49
C ALA A 131 6.94 5.34 -11.77
N ILE A 132 5.88 5.23 -12.60
CA ILE A 132 5.75 6.02 -13.84
C ILE A 132 5.42 7.49 -13.53
N THR A 133 4.65 7.74 -12.46
CA THR A 133 4.19 9.08 -12.10
C THR A 133 5.16 9.84 -11.20
N MET A 134 6.14 9.16 -10.62
CA MET A 134 7.06 9.70 -9.63
C MET A 134 7.83 10.94 -10.15
N GLY A 135 7.80 12.00 -9.34
CA GLY A 135 8.47 13.26 -9.67
C GLY A 135 7.77 14.14 -10.70
N GLY A 136 6.52 13.78 -11.09
CA GLY A 136 5.70 14.56 -12.01
C GLY A 136 4.31 14.86 -11.43
N GLU A 137 3.55 15.74 -12.09
CA GLU A 137 2.17 16.07 -11.70
C GLU A 137 1.23 14.85 -11.68
N GLY A 138 1.56 13.78 -12.44
CA GLY A 138 0.84 12.51 -12.41
C GLY A 138 0.82 11.86 -11.03
N MET A 139 1.80 12.11 -10.18
CA MET A 139 1.89 11.54 -8.84
C MET A 139 0.75 11.99 -7.91
N ARG A 140 0.14 13.14 -8.18
CA ARG A 140 -1.07 13.63 -7.46
C ARG A 140 -2.26 12.69 -7.62
N PHE A 141 -2.31 11.92 -8.71
CA PHE A 141 -3.38 10.95 -8.95
C PHE A 141 -3.14 9.60 -8.26
N SER A 142 -1.97 9.36 -7.68
CA SER A 142 -1.66 8.09 -7.03
C SER A 142 -2.53 7.85 -5.79
N LEU A 143 -2.39 8.63 -4.71
CA LEU A 143 -3.09 8.37 -3.45
C LEU A 143 -4.61 8.43 -3.59
N GLN A 144 -5.13 9.39 -4.34
CA GLN A 144 -6.57 9.52 -4.52
C GLN A 144 -7.18 8.32 -5.26
N THR A 145 -6.39 7.54 -6.05
CA THR A 145 -6.89 6.30 -6.67
C THR A 145 -7.16 5.20 -5.66
N ARG A 146 -6.58 5.25 -4.45
CA ARG A 146 -6.94 4.35 -3.36
C ARG A 146 -8.44 4.44 -3.05
N GLU A 147 -8.97 5.65 -2.98
CA GLU A 147 -10.40 5.90 -2.75
C GLU A 147 -11.25 5.44 -3.94
N ILE A 148 -10.84 5.78 -5.18
CA ILE A 148 -11.58 5.35 -6.39
C ILE A 148 -11.60 3.82 -6.52
N ILE A 149 -10.52 3.14 -6.17
CA ILE A 149 -10.46 1.67 -6.16
C ILE A 149 -11.49 1.13 -5.17
N ALA A 150 -11.52 1.68 -3.94
CA ALA A 150 -12.49 1.31 -2.93
C ALA A 150 -13.92 1.54 -3.43
N ASP A 151 -14.23 2.75 -3.91
CA ASP A 151 -15.54 3.15 -4.43
C ASP A 151 -16.01 2.25 -5.58
N SER A 152 -15.11 1.97 -6.54
CA SER A 152 -15.48 1.20 -7.74
C SER A 152 -15.72 -0.28 -7.45
N ILE A 153 -14.89 -0.91 -6.60
CA ILE A 153 -15.07 -2.32 -6.24
C ILE A 153 -16.31 -2.50 -5.37
N GLU A 154 -16.53 -1.62 -4.40
CA GLU A 154 -17.76 -1.58 -3.62
C GLU A 154 -18.98 -1.44 -4.52
N SER A 155 -18.97 -0.43 -5.42
CA SER A 155 -20.07 -0.15 -6.34
C SER A 155 -20.43 -1.35 -7.21
N VAL A 156 -19.44 -1.99 -7.84
CA VAL A 156 -19.70 -3.16 -8.69
C VAL A 156 -20.14 -4.35 -7.86
N THR A 157 -19.46 -4.64 -6.76
CA THR A 157 -19.77 -5.80 -5.89
C THR A 157 -21.18 -5.70 -5.32
N CYS A 158 -21.57 -4.52 -4.86
CA CYS A 158 -22.89 -4.28 -4.28
C CYS A 158 -23.99 -4.21 -5.35
N ALA A 159 -23.82 -3.38 -6.38
CA ALA A 159 -24.85 -3.17 -7.41
C ALA A 159 -25.14 -4.43 -8.24
N GLN A 160 -24.14 -5.29 -8.47
CA GLN A 160 -24.29 -6.53 -9.21
C GLN A 160 -24.58 -7.75 -8.31
N HIS A 161 -24.82 -7.52 -7.03
CA HIS A 161 -25.15 -8.54 -6.04
C HIS A 161 -24.15 -9.72 -6.00
N HIS A 162 -22.84 -9.44 -6.10
CA HIS A 162 -21.85 -10.50 -5.96
C HIS A 162 -21.87 -11.06 -4.54
N ASP A 163 -21.72 -12.38 -4.40
CA ASP A 163 -21.71 -13.09 -3.12
C ASP A 163 -20.34 -13.09 -2.47
N ALA A 164 -19.30 -12.89 -3.25
CA ALA A 164 -17.92 -12.81 -2.81
C ALA A 164 -17.10 -11.94 -3.78
N ASN A 165 -15.91 -11.53 -3.35
CA ASN A 165 -14.97 -10.79 -4.19
C ASN A 165 -13.55 -11.34 -4.05
N ILE A 166 -12.84 -11.51 -5.18
CA ILE A 166 -11.41 -11.77 -5.25
C ILE A 166 -10.76 -10.57 -5.93
N SER A 167 -9.92 -9.83 -5.22
CA SER A 167 -9.23 -8.67 -5.77
C SER A 167 -7.77 -8.98 -6.06
N ILE A 168 -7.28 -8.52 -7.23
CA ILE A 168 -5.91 -8.78 -7.72
C ILE A 168 -5.19 -7.44 -7.95
N PRO A 169 -4.69 -6.80 -6.89
CA PRO A 169 -3.91 -5.57 -6.96
C PRO A 169 -2.43 -5.82 -7.26
N GLY A 170 -1.72 -4.77 -7.72
CA GLY A 170 -0.31 -4.90 -8.08
C GLY A 170 0.57 -3.66 -7.84
N CYS A 171 0.09 -2.60 -7.18
CA CYS A 171 0.89 -1.39 -6.91
C CYS A 171 0.49 -0.75 -5.58
N ASP A 172 1.24 0.25 -5.13
CA ASP A 172 1.24 0.84 -3.79
C ASP A 172 -0.16 1.13 -3.21
N LYS A 173 -1.00 1.84 -3.97
CA LYS A 173 -2.33 2.28 -3.50
C LYS A 173 -3.43 1.26 -3.80
N ASN A 174 -3.11 0.29 -4.65
CA ASN A 174 -4.10 -0.71 -5.06
C ASN A 174 -4.45 -1.66 -3.92
N MET A 175 -3.44 -2.14 -3.16
CA MET A 175 -3.70 -3.04 -2.04
C MET A 175 -4.58 -2.40 -0.96
N PRO A 176 -4.23 -1.25 -0.36
CA PRO A 176 -5.11 -0.65 0.64
C PRO A 176 -6.48 -0.29 0.07
N GLY A 177 -6.58 0.15 -1.20
CA GLY A 177 -7.88 0.42 -1.83
C GLY A 177 -8.77 -0.81 -1.94
N THR A 178 -8.23 -1.98 -2.27
CA THR A 178 -9.00 -3.23 -2.31
C THR A 178 -9.43 -3.70 -0.92
N ILE A 179 -8.61 -3.49 0.11
CA ILE A 179 -8.96 -3.82 1.50
C ILE A 179 -10.04 -2.88 2.05
N MET A 180 -9.95 -1.57 1.73
CA MET A 180 -11.02 -0.62 2.07
C MET A 180 -12.34 -1.01 1.40
N ALA A 181 -12.33 -1.38 0.11
CA ALA A 181 -13.52 -1.91 -0.57
C ALA A 181 -14.09 -3.13 0.15
N ALA A 182 -13.22 -4.08 0.53
CA ALA A 182 -13.61 -5.28 1.25
C ALA A 182 -14.29 -4.96 2.58
N ALA A 183 -13.75 -4.00 3.36
CA ALA A 183 -14.35 -3.54 4.60
C ALA A 183 -15.74 -2.90 4.38
N ARG A 184 -15.92 -2.13 3.28
CA ARG A 184 -17.19 -1.45 2.97
C ARG A 184 -18.27 -2.43 2.52
N HIS A 185 -18.02 -3.27 1.51
CA HIS A 185 -19.03 -4.23 1.05
C HIS A 185 -19.23 -5.41 2.00
N ASN A 186 -18.29 -5.70 2.85
CA ASN A 186 -18.27 -6.70 3.91
C ASN A 186 -18.81 -8.10 3.47
N ARG A 187 -18.46 -8.53 2.25
CA ARG A 187 -18.76 -9.84 1.69
C ARG A 187 -17.51 -10.70 1.65
N PRO A 188 -17.61 -12.03 1.70
CA PRO A 188 -16.47 -12.94 1.56
C PRO A 188 -15.43 -12.44 0.58
N PHE A 189 -14.16 -12.40 0.98
CA PHE A 189 -13.11 -11.69 0.25
C PHE A 189 -11.75 -12.38 0.34
N ILE A 190 -10.98 -12.33 -0.72
CA ILE A 190 -9.55 -12.71 -0.75
C ILE A 190 -8.79 -11.70 -1.61
N MET A 191 -7.61 -11.28 -1.15
CA MET A 191 -6.67 -10.56 -1.97
C MET A 191 -5.59 -11.51 -2.52
N ILE A 192 -5.31 -11.39 -3.83
CA ILE A 192 -4.17 -12.02 -4.49
C ILE A 192 -3.20 -10.90 -4.89
N TYR A 193 -2.03 -10.86 -4.31
CA TYR A 193 -1.01 -9.90 -4.72
C TYR A 193 -0.45 -10.24 -6.11
N GLY A 194 -0.31 -9.24 -6.99
CA GLY A 194 0.21 -9.44 -8.35
C GLY A 194 1.66 -9.93 -8.44
N GLY A 195 2.37 -9.99 -7.31
CA GLY A 195 3.72 -10.53 -7.21
C GLY A 195 4.82 -9.48 -7.35
N THR A 196 6.03 -9.84 -6.93
CA THR A 196 7.21 -8.96 -6.98
C THR A 196 7.92 -9.04 -8.33
N ILE A 197 8.51 -7.92 -8.77
CA ILE A 197 9.44 -7.91 -9.90
C ILE A 197 10.78 -8.48 -9.46
N MET A 198 11.50 -9.11 -10.38
CA MET A 198 12.88 -9.54 -10.16
C MET A 198 13.82 -8.31 -10.13
N LYS A 199 14.97 -8.43 -9.48
CA LYS A 199 16.01 -7.39 -9.54
C LYS A 199 16.62 -7.30 -10.93
N GLY A 200 16.90 -6.07 -11.36
CA GLY A 200 17.69 -5.83 -12.55
C GLY A 200 19.19 -6.02 -12.32
N HIS A 201 19.96 -5.89 -13.38
CA HIS A 201 21.42 -5.89 -13.33
C HIS A 201 21.96 -4.83 -14.28
N SER A 202 22.95 -4.07 -13.83
CA SER A 202 23.71 -3.15 -14.69
C SER A 202 25.09 -3.74 -14.93
N ASP A 203 25.41 -3.98 -16.19
CA ASP A 203 26.73 -4.48 -16.57
C ASP A 203 27.80 -3.39 -16.41
N LEU A 204 27.43 -2.11 -16.64
CA LEU A 204 28.33 -0.98 -16.47
C LEU A 204 28.64 -0.65 -15.01
N LEU A 205 27.75 -0.98 -14.07
CA LEU A 205 27.95 -0.85 -12.62
C LEU A 205 28.35 -2.17 -11.95
N GLU A 206 28.27 -3.31 -12.64
CA GLU A 206 28.51 -4.67 -12.11
C GLU A 206 27.77 -4.92 -10.79
N LYS A 207 26.50 -4.53 -10.74
CA LYS A 207 25.69 -4.71 -9.53
C LYS A 207 24.21 -4.90 -9.84
N PRO A 208 23.47 -5.55 -8.92
CA PRO A 208 22.01 -5.54 -8.97
C PRO A 208 21.48 -4.10 -8.89
N ILE A 209 20.42 -3.82 -9.65
CA ILE A 209 19.74 -2.53 -9.72
C ILE A 209 18.22 -2.69 -9.62
N ASN A 210 17.54 -1.59 -9.38
CA ASN A 210 16.08 -1.50 -9.32
C ASN A 210 15.63 -0.08 -9.64
N ILE A 211 14.32 0.18 -9.57
CA ILE A 211 13.73 1.49 -9.87
C ILE A 211 14.33 2.64 -9.03
N SER A 212 14.69 2.43 -7.75
CA SER A 212 15.31 3.50 -6.95
C SER A 212 16.70 3.87 -7.45
N THR A 213 17.42 2.89 -8.02
CA THR A 213 18.74 3.12 -8.61
C THR A 213 18.69 4.14 -9.76
N CYS A 214 17.59 4.19 -10.52
CA CYS A 214 17.42 5.17 -11.60
C CYS A 214 17.43 6.60 -11.05
N TYR A 215 16.70 6.86 -9.96
CA TYR A 215 16.64 8.19 -9.34
C TYR A 215 17.95 8.58 -8.65
N GLU A 216 18.60 7.63 -7.96
CA GLU A 216 19.91 7.84 -7.34
C GLU A 216 20.98 8.12 -8.41
N ALA A 217 20.97 7.36 -9.52
CA ALA A 217 21.87 7.57 -10.65
C ALA A 217 21.65 8.93 -11.32
N ARG A 218 20.39 9.36 -11.46
CA ARG A 218 20.07 10.71 -11.97
C ARG A 218 20.63 11.79 -11.06
N GLY A 219 20.52 11.61 -9.73
CA GLY A 219 21.15 12.51 -8.76
C GLY A 219 22.68 12.54 -8.90
N ALA A 220 23.32 11.38 -8.95
CA ALA A 220 24.77 11.25 -9.13
C ALA A 220 25.23 11.86 -10.46
N PHE A 221 24.46 11.69 -11.53
CA PHE A 221 24.73 12.32 -12.84
C PHE A 221 24.72 13.85 -12.76
N THR A 222 23.72 14.43 -12.09
CA THR A 222 23.57 15.89 -11.94
C THR A 222 24.76 16.53 -11.20
N TYR A 223 25.39 15.78 -10.28
CA TYR A 223 26.53 16.25 -9.48
C TYR A 223 27.88 15.66 -9.94
N ASP A 224 27.98 15.19 -11.19
CA ASP A 224 29.22 14.66 -11.81
C ASP A 224 29.84 13.48 -11.04
N ARG A 225 29.05 12.62 -10.45
CA ARG A 225 29.47 11.47 -9.62
C ARG A 225 29.11 10.11 -10.21
N LEU A 226 28.43 10.07 -11.35
CA LEU A 226 28.04 8.83 -12.02
C LEU A 226 29.15 8.39 -12.98
N HIS A 227 29.78 7.25 -12.70
CA HIS A 227 30.83 6.68 -13.54
C HIS A 227 30.63 5.16 -13.68
N ALA A 228 30.97 4.65 -14.87
CA ALA A 228 31.07 3.21 -15.07
C ALA A 228 32.20 2.63 -14.22
N LYS A 229 32.08 1.37 -13.82
CA LYS A 229 33.21 0.64 -13.26
C LYS A 229 34.24 0.34 -14.35
N SER A 230 35.53 0.26 -13.95
CA SER A 230 36.62 -0.10 -14.85
C SER A 230 36.55 -1.58 -15.21
N ASN A 231 35.78 -1.91 -16.25
CA ASN A 231 35.69 -3.25 -16.85
C ASN A 231 35.81 -3.15 -18.38
N PRO A 232 36.07 -4.25 -19.11
CA PRO A 232 36.24 -4.22 -20.56
C PRO A 232 35.02 -3.70 -21.34
N GLY A 233 33.81 -3.81 -20.78
CA GLY A 233 32.58 -3.28 -21.38
C GLY A 233 32.33 -1.80 -21.13
N ALA A 234 33.07 -1.21 -20.19
CA ALA A 234 32.88 0.17 -19.75
C ALA A 234 33.88 1.16 -20.42
N GLU A 235 34.86 0.66 -21.20
CA GLU A 235 35.85 1.48 -21.86
C GLU A 235 35.20 2.48 -22.83
N GLY A 236 35.48 3.77 -22.64
CA GLY A 236 34.92 4.87 -23.46
C GLY A 236 33.46 5.21 -23.17
N ARG A 237 32.82 4.60 -22.15
CA ARG A 237 31.43 4.89 -21.76
C ARG A 237 31.34 6.20 -20.99
N THR A 238 30.37 7.01 -21.37
CA THR A 238 30.04 8.28 -20.73
C THR A 238 29.10 8.06 -19.52
N PRO A 239 28.97 9.06 -18.61
CA PRO A 239 27.93 9.01 -17.56
C PRO A 239 26.50 8.83 -18.10
N SER A 240 26.21 9.35 -19.31
CA SER A 240 24.93 9.14 -19.98
C SER A 240 24.70 7.68 -20.35
N ASP A 241 25.72 7.00 -20.88
CA ASP A 241 25.62 5.55 -21.21
C ASP A 241 25.33 4.71 -19.97
N VAL A 242 25.87 5.10 -18.80
CA VAL A 242 25.62 4.42 -17.52
C VAL A 242 24.17 4.63 -17.08
N LEU A 243 23.63 5.85 -17.28
CA LEU A 243 22.24 6.14 -16.95
C LEU A 243 21.29 5.36 -17.86
N ASP A 244 21.57 5.33 -19.18
CA ASP A 244 20.79 4.57 -20.17
C ASP A 244 20.81 3.06 -19.84
N ASP A 245 21.95 2.50 -19.46
CA ASP A 245 22.06 1.09 -19.03
C ASP A 245 21.19 0.80 -17.81
N ILE A 246 21.21 1.68 -16.80
CA ILE A 246 20.37 1.53 -15.61
C ILE A 246 18.88 1.61 -15.96
N GLU A 247 18.47 2.59 -16.77
CA GLU A 247 17.07 2.79 -17.17
C GLU A 247 16.51 1.58 -17.93
N GLN A 248 17.31 0.98 -18.81
CA GLN A 248 16.92 -0.18 -19.61
C GLN A 248 16.82 -1.47 -18.79
N HIS A 249 17.60 -1.64 -17.74
CA HIS A 249 17.74 -2.91 -17.04
C HIS A 249 17.19 -2.93 -15.59
N ALA A 250 16.73 -1.78 -15.05
CA ALA A 250 16.27 -1.68 -13.67
C ALA A 250 14.96 -2.45 -13.39
N CYS A 251 14.12 -2.66 -14.42
CA CYS A 251 12.80 -3.28 -14.31
C CYS A 251 12.65 -4.44 -15.31
N PRO A 252 13.24 -5.62 -15.05
CA PRO A 252 13.31 -6.72 -16.00
C PRO A 252 12.04 -7.59 -16.00
N GLY A 253 10.92 -7.08 -16.46
CA GLY A 253 9.69 -7.85 -16.63
C GLY A 253 8.55 -7.44 -15.72
N ALA A 254 7.65 -8.39 -15.40
CA ALA A 254 6.44 -8.13 -14.64
C ALA A 254 6.64 -8.19 -13.13
N GLY A 255 5.81 -7.45 -12.42
CA GLY A 255 5.73 -7.45 -10.96
C GLY A 255 5.77 -6.05 -10.37
N ALA A 256 5.35 -5.92 -9.12
CA ALA A 256 5.53 -4.71 -8.33
C ALA A 256 7.00 -4.59 -7.88
N CYS A 257 7.34 -3.47 -7.25
CA CYS A 257 8.71 -3.16 -6.84
C CYS A 257 9.43 -4.34 -6.16
N GLY A 258 10.72 -4.53 -6.48
CA GLY A 258 11.51 -5.64 -5.93
C GLY A 258 12.01 -5.46 -4.50
N GLY A 259 12.02 -4.22 -3.96
CA GLY A 259 12.42 -3.92 -2.58
C GLY A 259 11.25 -3.85 -1.61
N MET A 260 11.53 -3.70 -0.31
CA MET A 260 10.53 -3.50 0.75
C MET A 260 10.03 -2.04 0.71
N TYR A 261 9.50 -1.65 -0.45
CA TYR A 261 8.81 -0.39 -0.70
C TYR A 261 7.33 -0.52 -0.32
N THR A 262 6.50 0.47 -0.65
CA THR A 262 5.11 0.50 -0.18
C THR A 262 4.28 -0.69 -0.67
N ALA A 263 4.43 -1.10 -1.93
CA ALA A 263 3.71 -2.26 -2.46
C ALA A 263 3.96 -3.53 -1.65
N ASN A 264 5.22 -3.88 -1.42
CA ASN A 264 5.58 -5.07 -0.64
C ASN A 264 5.27 -4.92 0.85
N THR A 265 5.39 -3.71 1.40
CA THR A 265 4.94 -3.42 2.78
C THR A 265 3.47 -3.76 2.97
N MET A 266 2.61 -3.29 2.06
CA MET A 266 1.17 -3.55 2.16
C MET A 266 0.84 -5.01 1.87
N ALA A 267 1.49 -5.64 0.87
CA ALA A 267 1.27 -7.05 0.56
C ALA A 267 1.61 -7.96 1.76
N THR A 268 2.78 -7.77 2.39
CA THR A 268 3.20 -8.55 3.56
C THR A 268 2.31 -8.29 4.77
N ALA A 269 1.91 -7.04 5.00
CA ALA A 269 0.99 -6.66 6.06
C ALA A 269 -0.39 -7.32 5.90
N ILE A 270 -0.95 -7.31 4.70
CA ILE A 270 -2.26 -7.93 4.40
C ILE A 270 -2.20 -9.46 4.55
N GLU A 271 -1.06 -10.08 4.22
CA GLU A 271 -0.84 -11.51 4.51
C GLU A 271 -0.81 -11.77 6.03
N ALA A 272 -0.13 -10.92 6.81
CA ALA A 272 -0.13 -11.01 8.27
C ALA A 272 -1.51 -10.77 8.90
N MET A 273 -2.37 -9.97 8.25
CA MET A 273 -3.77 -9.77 8.63
C MET A 273 -4.66 -10.96 8.28
N GLY A 274 -4.16 -11.93 7.52
CA GLY A 274 -4.93 -13.10 7.10
C GLY A 274 -5.89 -12.88 5.94
N LEU A 275 -5.76 -11.80 5.16
CA LEU A 275 -6.64 -11.44 4.04
C LEU A 275 -6.12 -11.92 2.67
N SER A 276 -4.96 -12.56 2.62
CA SER A 276 -4.41 -13.25 1.46
C SER A 276 -3.89 -14.65 1.83
N LEU A 277 -3.67 -15.48 0.82
CA LEU A 277 -3.15 -16.84 1.04
C LEU A 277 -1.67 -16.79 1.48
N PRO A 278 -1.22 -17.77 2.28
CA PRO A 278 0.19 -17.86 2.66
C PRO A 278 1.12 -17.91 1.45
N GLY A 279 2.13 -17.04 1.46
CA GLY A 279 3.11 -16.87 0.40
C GLY A 279 2.75 -15.84 -0.66
N SER A 280 1.51 -15.36 -0.68
CA SER A 280 1.01 -14.38 -1.66
C SER A 280 1.94 -13.18 -1.83
N SER A 281 2.40 -12.60 -0.73
CA SER A 281 3.23 -11.40 -0.71
C SER A 281 4.68 -11.61 -1.13
N SER A 282 5.15 -12.86 -1.18
CA SER A 282 6.55 -13.18 -1.46
C SER A 282 6.79 -13.70 -2.87
N TYR A 283 5.77 -14.31 -3.50
CA TYR A 283 5.95 -14.93 -4.79
C TYR A 283 6.27 -13.89 -5.87
N PRO A 284 7.37 -14.09 -6.66
CA PRO A 284 7.57 -13.29 -7.86
C PRO A 284 6.40 -13.43 -8.83
N ALA A 285 6.09 -12.35 -9.55
CA ALA A 285 4.93 -12.31 -10.45
C ALA A 285 4.97 -13.41 -11.54
N LEU A 286 6.16 -13.77 -12.00
CA LEU A 286 6.38 -14.81 -13.02
C LEU A 286 6.63 -16.20 -12.45
N SER A 287 6.46 -16.42 -11.14
CA SER A 287 6.68 -17.72 -10.52
C SER A 287 5.49 -18.67 -10.76
N PRO A 288 5.76 -19.99 -10.91
CA PRO A 288 4.68 -20.98 -10.98
C PRO A 288 3.77 -21.00 -9.74
N GLU A 289 4.31 -20.62 -8.57
CA GLU A 289 3.57 -20.50 -7.31
C GLU A 289 2.47 -19.46 -7.42
N LYS A 290 2.71 -18.37 -8.11
CA LYS A 290 1.72 -17.28 -8.30
C LYS A 290 0.52 -17.75 -9.15
N ALA A 291 0.76 -18.51 -10.21
CA ALA A 291 -0.32 -19.09 -11.00
C ALA A 291 -1.14 -20.11 -10.17
N ARG A 292 -0.45 -20.99 -9.41
CA ARG A 292 -1.10 -21.96 -8.51
C ARG A 292 -1.89 -21.27 -7.39
N GLU A 293 -1.43 -20.14 -6.91
CA GLU A 293 -2.17 -19.33 -5.94
C GLU A 293 -3.51 -18.86 -6.48
N CYS A 294 -3.55 -18.42 -7.75
CA CYS A 294 -4.80 -18.02 -8.40
C CYS A 294 -5.82 -19.16 -8.45
N GLU A 295 -5.38 -20.40 -8.65
CA GLU A 295 -6.26 -21.56 -8.62
C GLU A 295 -6.73 -21.87 -7.19
N ARG A 296 -5.83 -21.89 -6.21
CA ARG A 296 -6.15 -22.12 -4.79
C ARG A 296 -7.08 -21.05 -4.20
N ALA A 297 -7.03 -19.81 -4.70
CA ALA A 297 -7.90 -18.75 -4.23
C ALA A 297 -9.38 -19.04 -4.51
N ALA A 298 -9.69 -19.78 -5.58
CA ALA A 298 -11.06 -20.21 -5.87
C ALA A 298 -11.57 -21.28 -4.88
N GLU A 299 -10.69 -22.16 -4.41
CA GLU A 299 -11.02 -23.11 -3.35
C GLU A 299 -11.19 -22.40 -2.01
N ALA A 300 -10.27 -21.49 -1.71
CA ALA A 300 -10.29 -20.74 -0.47
C ALA A 300 -11.52 -19.81 -0.35
N ILE A 301 -11.91 -19.11 -1.42
CA ILE A 301 -13.11 -18.23 -1.36
C ILE A 301 -14.38 -19.05 -1.08
N LYS A 302 -14.47 -20.27 -1.59
CA LYS A 302 -15.56 -21.18 -1.28
C LYS A 302 -15.59 -21.54 0.21
N VAL A 303 -14.44 -21.86 0.80
CA VAL A 303 -14.30 -22.11 2.25
C VAL A 303 -14.70 -20.89 3.07
N VAL A 304 -14.27 -19.69 2.66
CA VAL A 304 -14.64 -18.42 3.32
C VAL A 304 -16.15 -18.21 3.28
N MET A 305 -16.80 -18.48 2.13
CA MET A 305 -18.25 -18.39 1.98
C MET A 305 -18.99 -19.43 2.82
N GLU A 306 -18.54 -20.69 2.81
CA GLU A 306 -19.11 -21.79 3.61
C GLU A 306 -19.05 -21.52 5.12
N LYS A 307 -17.93 -20.94 5.58
CA LYS A 307 -17.75 -20.55 6.98
C LYS A 307 -18.43 -19.23 7.34
N GLY A 308 -18.94 -18.49 6.35
CA GLY A 308 -19.56 -17.18 6.55
C GLY A 308 -18.58 -16.10 7.04
N LEU A 309 -17.29 -16.26 6.78
CA LEU A 309 -16.26 -15.29 7.17
C LEU A 309 -16.35 -14.04 6.30
N ARG A 310 -16.29 -12.87 6.92
CA ARG A 310 -16.35 -11.58 6.26
C ARG A 310 -15.08 -10.76 6.52
N PRO A 311 -14.74 -9.79 5.68
CA PRO A 311 -13.56 -8.94 5.89
C PRO A 311 -13.47 -8.35 7.30
N ARG A 312 -14.56 -7.82 7.84
CA ARG A 312 -14.57 -7.21 9.19
C ARG A 312 -14.36 -8.23 10.32
N ASP A 313 -14.66 -9.52 10.10
CA ASP A 313 -14.32 -10.59 11.06
C ASP A 313 -12.82 -10.87 11.10
N LEU A 314 -12.12 -10.62 9.99
CA LEU A 314 -10.68 -10.84 9.84
C LEU A 314 -9.87 -9.57 10.15
N MET A 315 -10.42 -8.38 9.87
CA MET A 315 -9.80 -7.08 10.12
C MET A 315 -9.91 -6.68 11.59
N THR A 316 -9.49 -7.55 12.48
CA THR A 316 -9.51 -7.31 13.93
C THR A 316 -8.36 -6.42 14.37
N ARG A 317 -8.45 -5.85 15.58
CA ARG A 317 -7.34 -5.12 16.19
C ARG A 317 -6.05 -5.95 16.21
N ALA A 318 -6.12 -7.22 16.59
CA ALA A 318 -4.97 -8.13 16.62
C ALA A 318 -4.35 -8.33 15.22
N ALA A 319 -5.18 -8.42 14.17
CA ALA A 319 -4.70 -8.53 12.79
C ALA A 319 -3.92 -7.28 12.36
N PHE A 320 -4.39 -6.07 12.70
CA PHE A 320 -3.65 -4.84 12.46
C PHE A 320 -2.35 -4.77 13.27
N GLU A 321 -2.34 -5.22 14.52
CA GLU A 321 -1.12 -5.29 15.34
C GLU A 321 -0.09 -6.25 14.74
N ASN A 322 -0.52 -7.42 14.23
CA ASN A 322 0.36 -8.33 13.50
C ASN A 322 0.99 -7.67 12.27
N ALA A 323 0.18 -6.92 11.50
CA ALA A 323 0.66 -6.18 10.33
C ALA A 323 1.69 -5.10 10.70
N LEU A 324 1.46 -4.35 11.77
CA LEU A 324 2.42 -3.36 12.28
C LEU A 324 3.72 -4.01 12.73
N VAL A 325 3.65 -5.12 13.47
CA VAL A 325 4.83 -5.88 13.90
C VAL A 325 5.65 -6.33 12.71
N LEU A 326 5.02 -6.98 11.72
CA LEU A 326 5.72 -7.45 10.54
C LEU A 326 6.34 -6.30 9.74
N THR A 327 5.67 -5.15 9.65
CA THR A 327 6.19 -3.94 9.01
C THR A 327 7.46 -3.46 9.68
N MET A 328 7.53 -3.45 11.02
CA MET A 328 8.74 -3.07 11.76
C MET A 328 9.88 -4.08 11.58
N ILE A 329 9.57 -5.37 11.61
CA ILE A 329 10.54 -6.46 11.37
C ILE A 329 11.18 -6.36 9.99
N LEU A 330 10.38 -6.11 8.95
CA LEU A 330 10.83 -6.12 7.55
C LEU A 330 11.40 -4.79 7.05
N GLY A 331 11.27 -3.70 7.81
CA GLY A 331 11.75 -2.40 7.36
C GLY A 331 10.85 -1.72 6.35
N GLY A 332 9.53 -1.83 6.54
CA GLY A 332 8.53 -1.34 5.60
C GLY A 332 8.51 0.18 5.39
N SER A 333 7.71 0.62 4.44
CA SER A 333 7.54 2.02 4.05
C SER A 333 6.76 2.83 5.09
N THR A 334 7.12 4.10 5.26
CA THR A 334 6.33 5.08 6.04
C THR A 334 4.92 5.27 5.49
N ASN A 335 4.71 5.10 4.18
CA ASN A 335 3.38 5.11 3.58
C ASN A 335 2.43 4.04 4.16
N GLY A 336 2.98 2.93 4.67
CA GLY A 336 2.20 1.92 5.38
C GLY A 336 1.42 2.50 6.55
N VAL A 337 1.98 3.45 7.30
CA VAL A 337 1.29 4.11 8.42
C VAL A 337 -0.01 4.76 7.96
N LEU A 338 0.06 5.56 6.89
CA LEU A 338 -1.13 6.20 6.31
C LEU A 338 -2.19 5.18 5.87
N HIS A 339 -1.73 4.07 5.28
CA HIS A 339 -2.63 3.04 4.76
C HIS A 339 -3.25 2.17 5.86
N PHE A 340 -2.51 1.86 6.93
CA PHE A 340 -3.07 1.16 8.10
C PHE A 340 -4.16 1.97 8.76
N LEU A 341 -3.93 3.27 8.97
CA LEU A 341 -4.93 4.17 9.53
C LEU A 341 -6.17 4.25 8.63
N ALA A 342 -5.99 4.35 7.31
CA ALA A 342 -7.11 4.36 6.37
C ALA A 342 -7.93 3.07 6.39
N MET A 343 -7.27 1.91 6.32
CA MET A 343 -7.95 0.60 6.35
C MET A 343 -8.65 0.36 7.68
N ALA A 344 -8.02 0.75 8.81
CA ALA A 344 -8.62 0.61 10.13
C ALA A 344 -9.83 1.53 10.31
N ASN A 345 -9.73 2.78 9.83
CA ASN A 345 -10.85 3.72 9.81
C ASN A 345 -12.05 3.14 9.05
N THR A 346 -11.83 2.68 7.80
CA THR A 346 -12.89 2.08 6.97
C THR A 346 -13.49 0.80 7.59
N ALA A 347 -12.72 0.07 8.40
CA ALA A 347 -13.19 -1.16 9.08
C ALA A 347 -13.75 -0.92 10.48
N ASP A 348 -13.84 0.32 10.93
CA ASP A 348 -14.25 0.72 12.30
C ASP A 348 -13.36 0.11 13.41
N VAL A 349 -12.08 -0.10 13.11
CA VAL A 349 -11.09 -0.59 14.08
C VAL A 349 -10.34 0.60 14.69
N PRO A 350 -10.35 0.75 16.03
CA PRO A 350 -9.70 1.87 16.70
C PRO A 350 -8.17 1.71 16.65
N LEU A 351 -7.56 2.17 15.57
CA LEU A 351 -6.11 2.23 15.37
C LEU A 351 -5.66 3.68 15.25
N THR A 352 -4.63 4.05 15.99
CA THR A 352 -4.10 5.42 16.01
C THR A 352 -2.60 5.44 15.66
N ILE A 353 -2.09 6.62 15.38
CA ILE A 353 -0.65 6.83 15.15
C ILE A 353 0.18 6.46 16.39
N ASP A 354 -0.38 6.56 17.61
CA ASP A 354 0.29 6.16 18.84
C ASP A 354 0.46 4.63 18.97
N ASP A 355 -0.40 3.85 18.31
CA ASP A 355 -0.23 2.39 18.21
C ASP A 355 1.00 2.03 17.38
N VAL A 356 1.23 2.80 16.32
CA VAL A 356 2.42 2.66 15.48
C VAL A 356 3.68 2.95 16.30
N ASP A 357 3.67 4.03 17.09
CA ASP A 357 4.80 4.40 17.96
C ASP A 357 5.08 3.32 19.02
N ARG A 358 4.03 2.85 19.71
CA ARG A 358 4.16 1.76 20.70
C ARG A 358 4.75 0.50 20.08
N THR A 359 4.29 0.11 18.89
CA THR A 359 4.80 -1.06 18.18
C THR A 359 6.26 -0.85 17.78
N SER A 360 6.60 0.30 17.22
CA SER A 360 7.97 0.62 16.80
C SER A 360 8.95 0.61 17.98
N ASN A 361 8.54 1.06 19.16
CA ASN A 361 9.41 1.11 20.34
C ASN A 361 9.76 -0.29 20.90
N ARG A 362 8.91 -1.31 20.69
CA ARG A 362 9.10 -2.66 21.24
C ARG A 362 9.58 -3.71 20.24
N ILE A 363 9.43 -3.47 18.94
CA ILE A 363 9.72 -4.46 17.91
C ILE A 363 11.04 -4.13 17.21
N PRO A 364 11.99 -5.08 17.13
CA PRO A 364 13.27 -4.84 16.48
C PRO A 364 13.13 -4.78 14.94
N PHE A 365 14.10 -4.10 14.30
CA PHE A 365 14.27 -4.15 12.84
C PHE A 365 15.28 -5.24 12.48
N LEU A 366 14.86 -6.23 11.68
CA LEU A 366 15.66 -7.43 11.40
C LEU A 366 16.09 -7.57 9.93
N ALA A 367 15.30 -7.08 8.97
CA ALA A 367 15.49 -7.40 7.56
C ALA A 367 16.49 -6.47 6.87
N ASP A 368 17.51 -7.05 6.25
CA ASP A 368 18.50 -6.32 5.42
C ASP A 368 17.97 -6.16 3.97
N LEU A 369 16.71 -5.73 3.83
CA LEU A 369 16.02 -5.53 2.56
C LEU A 369 16.17 -4.11 2.04
N ALA A 370 16.30 -3.94 0.72
CA ALA A 370 16.28 -2.64 0.07
C ALA A 370 14.94 -1.92 0.35
N PRO A 371 14.94 -0.59 0.58
CA PRO A 371 16.03 0.37 0.35
C PRO A 371 17.02 0.49 1.52
N SER A 372 16.67 0.06 2.72
CA SER A 372 17.53 0.20 3.90
C SER A 372 18.66 -0.81 3.95
N GLY A 373 18.54 -1.91 3.20
CA GLY A 373 19.50 -3.01 3.08
C GLY A 373 19.84 -3.32 1.63
N LYS A 374 20.46 -4.48 1.42
CA LYS A 374 21.04 -4.88 0.13
C LYS A 374 20.30 -6.01 -0.59
N TYR A 375 19.37 -6.70 0.09
CA TYR A 375 18.61 -7.80 -0.47
C TYR A 375 17.25 -7.33 -1.00
N TYR A 376 16.61 -8.17 -1.83
CA TYR A 376 15.32 -7.91 -2.45
C TYR A 376 14.27 -8.93 -2.04
N MET A 377 13.02 -8.72 -2.40
CA MET A 377 11.93 -9.64 -2.08
C MET A 377 12.11 -11.01 -2.70
N GLU A 378 12.70 -11.11 -3.90
CA GLU A 378 13.05 -12.39 -4.50
C GLU A 378 14.07 -13.19 -3.66
N ASP A 379 14.98 -12.49 -2.96
CA ASP A 379 15.93 -13.14 -2.05
C ASP A 379 15.21 -13.64 -0.80
N LEU A 380 14.25 -12.87 -0.25
CA LEU A 380 13.39 -13.30 0.84
C LEU A 380 12.55 -14.53 0.43
N TYR A 381 11.95 -14.52 -0.77
CA TYR A 381 11.21 -15.67 -1.30
C TYR A 381 12.07 -16.95 -1.29
N ARG A 382 13.32 -16.87 -1.75
CA ARG A 382 14.24 -18.03 -1.82
C ARG A 382 14.58 -18.65 -0.46
N VAL A 383 14.46 -17.91 0.63
CA VAL A 383 14.75 -18.39 2.00
C VAL A 383 13.49 -18.73 2.81
N GLY A 384 12.33 -18.81 2.14
CA GLY A 384 11.06 -19.23 2.72
C GLY A 384 9.94 -18.20 2.70
N GLY A 385 10.24 -16.97 2.32
CA GLY A 385 9.24 -15.91 2.16
C GLY A 385 8.62 -15.40 3.45
N THR A 386 7.58 -14.59 3.30
CA THR A 386 6.82 -14.01 4.42
C THR A 386 6.27 -15.06 5.40
N PRO A 387 5.72 -16.20 4.96
CA PRO A 387 5.21 -17.20 5.92
C PRO A 387 6.28 -17.76 6.85
N SER A 388 7.54 -17.92 6.39
CA SER A 388 8.64 -18.35 7.27
C SER A 388 8.98 -17.30 8.32
N VAL A 389 8.87 -16.02 7.97
CA VAL A 389 9.02 -14.91 8.93
C VAL A 389 7.85 -14.91 9.93
N LEU A 390 6.61 -15.05 9.46
CA LEU A 390 5.43 -15.15 10.32
C LEU A 390 5.53 -16.36 11.28
N LYS A 391 5.99 -17.51 10.81
CA LYS A 391 6.25 -18.69 11.66
C LYS A 391 7.24 -18.37 12.78
N MET A 392 8.35 -17.69 12.45
CA MET A 392 9.34 -17.25 13.44
C MET A 392 8.71 -16.30 14.47
N LEU A 393 7.87 -15.35 14.03
CA LEU A 393 7.24 -14.35 14.91
C LEU A 393 6.16 -14.97 15.82
N VAL A 394 5.38 -15.92 15.32
CA VAL A 394 4.42 -16.72 16.12
C VAL A 394 5.18 -17.50 17.20
N ALA A 395 6.24 -18.21 16.81
CA ALA A 395 7.05 -18.99 17.75
C ALA A 395 7.73 -18.11 18.83
N ALA A 396 8.05 -16.86 18.51
CA ALA A 396 8.62 -15.88 19.44
C ALA A 396 7.57 -15.15 20.29
N GLY A 397 6.27 -15.38 20.06
CA GLY A 397 5.17 -14.68 20.75
C GLY A 397 5.10 -13.17 20.44
N LEU A 398 5.63 -12.74 19.29
CA LEU A 398 5.63 -11.34 18.87
C LEU A 398 4.37 -10.93 18.12
N ILE A 399 3.64 -11.88 17.55
CA ILE A 399 2.37 -11.71 16.86
C ILE A 399 1.32 -12.70 17.39
N ASP A 400 0.06 -12.34 17.25
CA ASP A 400 -1.06 -13.21 17.62
C ASP A 400 -1.32 -14.24 16.50
N GLY A 401 -0.93 -15.49 16.75
CA GLY A 401 -1.15 -16.60 15.83
C GLY A 401 -2.60 -17.10 15.78
N SER A 402 -3.47 -16.66 16.67
CA SER A 402 -4.88 -17.09 16.74
C SER A 402 -5.80 -16.35 15.77
N VAL A 403 -5.32 -15.27 15.14
CA VAL A 403 -6.12 -14.52 14.16
C VAL A 403 -6.59 -15.44 13.04
N MET A 404 -7.88 -15.35 12.72
CA MET A 404 -8.49 -16.11 11.63
C MET A 404 -8.06 -15.57 10.27
N THR A 405 -7.98 -16.43 9.26
CA THR A 405 -7.54 -16.07 7.91
C THR A 405 -8.50 -16.54 6.83
N VAL A 406 -8.29 -16.08 5.61
CA VAL A 406 -9.06 -16.49 4.41
C VAL A 406 -8.92 -17.96 4.01
N THR A 407 -8.06 -18.72 4.66
CA THR A 407 -8.03 -20.19 4.50
C THR A 407 -9.05 -20.89 5.38
N GLY A 408 -9.75 -20.16 6.25
CA GLY A 408 -10.62 -20.71 7.28
C GLY A 408 -9.87 -21.39 8.43
N ARG A 409 -8.55 -21.14 8.53
CA ARG A 409 -7.64 -21.58 9.60
C ARG A 409 -7.00 -20.36 10.25
N THR A 410 -6.46 -20.52 11.43
CA THR A 410 -5.70 -19.47 12.10
C THR A 410 -4.34 -19.23 11.41
N LEU A 411 -3.74 -18.07 11.68
CA LEU A 411 -2.41 -17.74 11.16
C LEU A 411 -1.36 -18.76 11.61
N ALA A 412 -1.38 -19.18 12.89
CA ALA A 412 -0.47 -20.19 13.41
C ALA A 412 -0.61 -21.53 12.69
N GLU A 413 -1.85 -22.00 12.46
CA GLU A 413 -2.13 -23.23 11.72
C GLU A 413 -1.63 -23.17 10.25
N ASN A 414 -1.73 -22.01 9.62
CA ASN A 414 -1.28 -21.82 8.25
C ASN A 414 0.25 -21.92 8.10
N VAL A 415 1.00 -21.44 9.10
CA VAL A 415 2.47 -21.44 9.03
C VAL A 415 3.12 -22.62 9.73
N ALA A 416 2.34 -23.46 10.45
CA ALA A 416 2.87 -24.60 11.22
C ALA A 416 3.74 -25.53 10.37
N ASP A 417 3.24 -25.93 9.21
CA ASP A 417 3.92 -26.83 8.28
C ASP A 417 4.79 -26.10 7.26
N TRP A 418 4.84 -24.77 7.28
CA TRP A 418 5.67 -24.00 6.37
C TRP A 418 7.15 -24.16 6.72
N PRO A 419 8.07 -24.16 5.75
CA PRO A 419 9.50 -24.22 6.03
C PRO A 419 9.94 -23.11 6.99
N SER A 420 10.83 -23.40 7.91
CA SER A 420 11.51 -22.37 8.70
C SER A 420 12.51 -21.62 7.83
N LEU A 421 12.89 -20.40 8.23
CA LEU A 421 13.97 -19.67 7.57
C LEU A 421 15.26 -20.50 7.58
N ASP A 422 15.98 -20.51 6.45
CA ASP A 422 17.30 -21.14 6.39
C ASP A 422 18.20 -20.54 7.48
N PRO A 423 18.78 -21.34 8.36
CA PRO A 423 19.63 -20.84 9.46
C PRO A 423 20.90 -20.13 8.95
N ASN A 424 21.33 -20.37 7.71
CA ASN A 424 22.51 -19.74 7.10
C ASN A 424 22.17 -18.47 6.29
N GLN A 425 20.88 -18.14 6.14
CA GLN A 425 20.46 -16.93 5.42
C GLN A 425 20.91 -15.66 6.17
N LYS A 426 21.08 -14.56 5.42
CA LYS A 426 21.59 -13.28 5.96
C LYS A 426 20.59 -12.12 5.79
N ILE A 427 19.39 -12.42 5.29
CA ILE A 427 18.38 -11.43 4.95
C ILE A 427 17.63 -10.98 6.19
N ILE A 428 17.18 -11.94 7.00
CA ILE A 428 16.50 -11.72 8.27
C ILE A 428 17.47 -12.02 9.41
N ARG A 429 17.89 -10.97 10.14
CA ARG A 429 18.76 -11.13 11.31
C ARG A 429 18.02 -11.88 12.42
N PRO A 430 18.72 -12.68 13.24
CA PRO A 430 18.10 -13.29 14.41
C PRO A 430 17.68 -12.23 15.44
N LEU A 431 16.62 -12.53 16.20
CA LEU A 431 16.11 -11.64 17.27
C LEU A 431 17.19 -11.27 18.31
N SER A 432 18.17 -12.15 18.54
CA SER A 432 19.30 -11.90 19.44
C SER A 432 20.33 -10.91 18.88
N ASN A 433 20.33 -10.65 17.57
CA ASN A 433 21.27 -9.73 16.92
C ASN A 433 20.58 -8.93 15.81
N PRO A 434 19.61 -8.06 16.14
CA PRO A 434 18.87 -7.26 15.18
C PRO A 434 19.76 -6.19 14.52
N ILE A 435 19.28 -5.62 13.39
CA ILE A 435 19.89 -4.43 12.78
C ILE A 435 19.72 -3.24 13.72
N LYS A 436 18.53 -3.12 14.35
CA LYS A 436 18.21 -2.10 15.36
C LYS A 436 17.28 -2.72 16.40
N GLN A 437 17.44 -2.39 17.65
CA GLN A 437 16.65 -2.93 18.77
C GLN A 437 15.19 -2.46 18.78
N THR A 438 14.88 -1.43 18.02
CA THR A 438 13.55 -0.86 17.85
C THR A 438 13.22 -0.74 16.37
N GLY A 439 11.96 -0.50 16.02
CA GLY A 439 11.52 -0.26 14.66
C GLY A 439 12.22 0.95 14.03
N HIS A 440 12.18 0.98 12.70
CA HIS A 440 12.78 2.03 11.88
C HIS A 440 11.82 3.21 11.63
N ILE A 441 10.52 3.04 11.87
CA ILE A 441 9.51 4.12 11.82
C ILE A 441 9.45 4.79 13.19
N ARG A 442 9.46 6.12 13.22
CA ARG A 442 9.29 6.93 14.41
C ARG A 442 8.13 7.90 14.22
N ILE A 443 7.34 8.06 15.26
CA ILE A 443 6.31 9.09 15.31
C ILE A 443 6.88 10.27 16.08
N LEU A 444 7.07 11.38 15.40
CA LEU A 444 7.62 12.60 16.00
C LEU A 444 6.50 13.56 16.37
N ARG A 445 6.61 14.20 17.52
CA ARG A 445 5.71 15.26 17.97
C ARG A 445 6.53 16.50 18.37
N GLY A 446 5.89 17.65 18.43
CA GLY A 446 6.56 18.90 18.80
C GLY A 446 5.80 20.10 18.29
N ASN A 447 6.42 21.27 18.39
CA ASN A 447 5.77 22.51 17.92
C ASN A 447 5.59 22.56 16.40
N LEU A 448 6.33 21.73 15.64
CA LEU A 448 6.13 21.57 14.18
C LEU A 448 5.13 20.48 13.81
N ALA A 449 4.87 19.51 14.69
CA ALA A 449 3.97 18.39 14.43
C ALA A 449 3.13 18.04 15.67
N PRO A 450 2.22 18.91 16.13
CA PRO A 450 1.44 18.66 17.35
C PRO A 450 0.54 17.41 17.23
N GLU A 451 0.04 17.08 16.05
CA GLU A 451 -0.76 15.88 15.77
C GLU A 451 0.08 14.70 15.26
N GLY A 452 1.40 14.89 15.12
CA GLY A 452 2.37 13.87 14.76
C GLY A 452 2.95 14.04 13.35
N ALA A 453 4.08 13.37 13.17
CA ALA A 453 4.76 13.20 11.88
C ALA A 453 5.40 11.82 11.83
N VAL A 454 5.61 11.29 10.63
CA VAL A 454 6.18 9.96 10.43
C VAL A 454 7.60 10.09 9.90
N ALA A 455 8.58 9.58 10.65
CA ALA A 455 9.98 9.59 10.26
C ALA A 455 10.48 8.16 9.98
N LYS A 456 11.36 8.03 8.97
CA LYS A 456 12.11 6.80 8.72
C LYS A 456 13.55 7.01 9.21
N ILE A 457 13.88 6.37 10.32
CA ILE A 457 15.20 6.52 10.97
C ILE A 457 15.75 5.13 11.25
N THR A 458 16.67 4.69 10.40
CA THR A 458 17.27 3.36 10.49
C THR A 458 18.42 3.30 11.49
N GLY A 459 18.95 4.47 11.87
CA GLY A 459 20.10 4.65 12.77
C GLY A 459 21.45 4.78 12.06
N LYS A 460 21.49 4.56 10.74
CA LYS A 460 22.71 4.75 9.93
C LYS A 460 23.06 6.23 9.77
N GLU A 461 22.05 7.09 9.76
CA GLU A 461 22.07 8.54 9.63
C GLU A 461 22.26 9.28 10.98
N GLY A 462 22.27 8.55 12.10
CA GLY A 462 22.22 9.10 13.45
C GLY A 462 20.81 9.13 14.03
N LEU A 463 20.64 9.68 15.24
CA LEU A 463 19.35 9.75 15.95
C LEU A 463 18.86 11.19 16.17
N SER A 464 19.71 12.19 15.92
CA SER A 464 19.36 13.61 16.07
C SER A 464 20.00 14.42 14.94
N PHE A 465 19.26 15.42 14.47
CA PHE A 465 19.72 16.36 13.45
C PHE A 465 19.21 17.76 13.76
N THR A 466 20.09 18.72 13.77
CA THR A 466 19.76 20.15 13.93
C THR A 466 20.35 20.92 12.76
N GLY A 467 19.54 21.76 12.13
CA GLY A 467 19.96 22.57 10.99
C GLY A 467 19.09 23.79 10.75
N THR A 468 19.57 24.65 9.85
CA THR A 468 18.87 25.85 9.43
C THR A 468 17.78 25.50 8.41
N ALA A 469 16.57 25.98 8.63
CA ALA A 469 15.42 25.76 7.74
C ALA A 469 15.63 26.49 6.39
N ARG A 470 15.43 25.75 5.31
CA ARG A 470 15.25 26.27 3.95
C ARG A 470 13.91 25.79 3.41
N VAL A 471 12.99 26.72 3.20
CA VAL A 471 11.56 26.43 2.95
C VAL A 471 11.23 26.54 1.48
N PHE A 472 10.45 25.58 0.99
CA PHE A 472 9.95 25.49 -0.38
C PHE A 472 8.43 25.23 -0.33
N ASP A 473 7.66 25.94 -1.14
CA ASP A 473 6.20 25.81 -1.17
C ASP A 473 5.71 24.65 -2.05
N LYS A 474 6.62 23.99 -2.77
CA LYS A 474 6.38 22.79 -3.59
C LYS A 474 7.66 21.97 -3.78
N GLU A 475 7.51 20.65 -4.04
CA GLU A 475 8.64 19.79 -4.39
C GLU A 475 9.43 20.31 -5.60
N HIS A 476 8.73 20.84 -6.61
CA HIS A 476 9.37 21.38 -7.81
C HIS A 476 10.35 22.51 -7.51
N GLU A 477 10.07 23.39 -6.54
CA GLU A 477 10.98 24.46 -6.15
C GLU A 477 12.28 23.91 -5.55
N LEU A 478 12.16 22.85 -4.74
CA LEU A 478 13.31 22.12 -4.20
C LEU A 478 14.10 21.41 -5.32
N ASP A 479 13.42 20.78 -6.26
CA ASP A 479 14.06 20.11 -7.40
C ASP A 479 14.85 21.10 -8.28
N VAL A 480 14.31 22.28 -8.52
CA VAL A 480 15.03 23.38 -9.22
C VAL A 480 16.28 23.81 -8.43
N ALA A 481 16.16 23.97 -7.11
CA ALA A 481 17.29 24.36 -6.26
C ALA A 481 18.40 23.30 -6.25
N LEU A 482 18.04 22.01 -6.18
CA LEU A 482 18.99 20.90 -6.26
C LEU A 482 19.66 20.83 -7.65
N SER A 483 18.87 20.92 -8.72
CA SER A 483 19.38 20.89 -10.09
C SER A 483 20.33 22.06 -10.42
N ALA A 484 20.09 23.21 -9.80
CA ALA A 484 20.98 24.37 -9.92
C ALA A 484 22.25 24.30 -9.04
N GLY A 485 22.43 23.21 -8.26
CA GLY A 485 23.55 23.07 -7.32
C GLY A 485 23.57 24.14 -6.23
N SER A 486 22.38 24.68 -5.87
CA SER A 486 22.26 25.76 -4.88
C SER A 486 22.15 25.25 -3.44
N ILE A 487 22.22 23.93 -3.24
CA ILE A 487 22.27 23.25 -1.94
C ILE A 487 23.60 22.51 -1.89
N ARG A 488 24.45 22.90 -0.95
CA ARG A 488 25.83 22.43 -0.90
C ARG A 488 26.22 22.00 0.51
N ARG A 489 27.32 21.26 0.61
CA ARG A 489 27.87 20.84 1.91
C ARG A 489 28.42 22.04 2.71
N GLU A 490 28.90 23.06 2.03
CA GLU A 490 29.46 24.31 2.62
C GLU A 490 28.37 25.15 3.31
N ASP A 491 27.10 24.94 2.98
CA ASP A 491 25.97 25.67 3.59
C ASP A 491 25.73 25.26 5.07
N GLY A 492 26.48 24.29 5.60
CA GLY A 492 26.26 23.71 6.91
C GLY A 492 25.06 22.78 6.95
N ASN A 493 24.56 22.45 8.14
CA ASN A 493 23.40 21.59 8.28
C ASN A 493 22.11 22.32 7.89
N LEU A 494 21.37 21.75 6.95
CA LEU A 494 20.12 22.28 6.43
C LEU A 494 18.94 21.35 6.71
N VAL A 495 17.81 21.93 7.13
CA VAL A 495 16.51 21.24 7.13
C VAL A 495 15.68 21.81 5.98
N LEU A 496 15.55 21.02 4.91
CA LEU A 496 14.76 21.39 3.74
C LEU A 496 13.30 21.07 4.01
N ILE A 497 12.48 22.09 4.06
CA ILE A 497 11.04 21.98 4.37
C ILE A 497 10.27 22.18 3.07
N VAL A 498 9.55 21.13 2.65
CA VAL A 498 8.59 21.20 1.54
C VAL A 498 7.18 21.18 2.11
N ARG A 499 6.42 22.24 1.89
CA ARG A 499 5.08 22.43 2.45
C ARG A 499 4.02 22.58 1.38
N TYR A 500 2.75 22.51 1.79
CA TYR A 500 1.57 22.52 0.91
C TYR A 500 1.52 21.32 -0.05
N GLU A 501 2.09 20.19 0.35
CA GLU A 501 2.02 18.90 -0.34
C GLU A 501 1.26 17.85 0.49
N GLY A 502 0.57 18.28 1.55
CA GLY A 502 -0.35 17.46 2.34
C GLY A 502 -1.64 17.09 1.60
N PRO A 503 -2.55 16.32 2.22
CA PRO A 503 -3.76 15.79 1.59
C PRO A 503 -4.62 16.85 0.87
N LYS A 504 -4.80 18.01 1.47
CA LYS A 504 -5.61 19.14 0.92
C LYS A 504 -4.78 20.10 0.08
N GLY A 505 -3.60 20.49 0.56
CA GLY A 505 -2.74 21.50 -0.06
C GLY A 505 -2.07 21.02 -1.33
N GLY A 506 -1.61 19.78 -1.33
CA GLY A 506 -1.14 19.05 -2.50
C GLY A 506 -2.09 17.91 -2.82
N PRO A 507 -3.27 18.16 -3.44
CA PRO A 507 -4.28 17.12 -3.60
C PRO A 507 -3.69 15.84 -4.18
N GLY A 508 -3.95 14.70 -3.48
CA GLY A 508 -3.31 13.43 -3.77
C GLY A 508 -1.99 13.19 -3.01
N MET A 509 -1.53 14.16 -2.21
CA MET A 509 -0.36 14.02 -1.31
C MET A 509 0.81 13.32 -2.01
N PRO A 510 1.42 13.94 -3.06
CA PRO A 510 2.39 13.29 -3.92
C PRO A 510 3.61 12.79 -3.16
N GLU A 511 4.13 11.62 -3.58
CA GLU A 511 5.37 11.08 -3.02
C GLU A 511 6.58 11.80 -3.58
N GLN A 512 7.43 12.28 -2.68
CA GLN A 512 8.68 12.97 -3.01
C GLN A 512 9.83 11.97 -3.02
N LEU A 513 10.29 11.54 -4.19
CA LEU A 513 11.47 10.69 -4.35
C LEU A 513 12.62 11.42 -5.03
N ARG A 514 12.33 12.31 -5.97
CA ARG A 514 13.37 12.99 -6.75
C ARG A 514 14.33 13.78 -5.87
N ALA A 515 13.78 14.57 -4.95
CA ALA A 515 14.59 15.37 -4.02
C ALA A 515 15.46 14.48 -3.12
N SER A 516 14.89 13.45 -2.48
CA SER A 516 15.66 12.55 -1.59
C SER A 516 16.72 11.75 -2.36
N ALA A 517 16.41 11.26 -3.55
CA ALA A 517 17.36 10.53 -4.38
C ALA A 517 18.45 11.44 -4.96
N ALA A 518 18.11 12.69 -5.34
CA ALA A 518 19.10 13.68 -5.78
C ALA A 518 20.10 14.02 -4.67
N ILE A 519 19.63 14.23 -3.44
CA ILE A 519 20.45 14.47 -2.25
C ILE A 519 21.41 13.29 -2.02
N MET A 520 20.91 12.06 -2.10
CA MET A 520 21.73 10.86 -1.95
C MET A 520 22.77 10.72 -3.07
N GLY A 521 22.36 10.89 -4.33
CA GLY A 521 23.25 10.87 -5.49
C GLY A 521 24.35 11.93 -5.42
N ALA A 522 24.00 13.12 -4.93
CA ALA A 522 24.93 14.22 -4.67
C ALA A 522 25.88 13.95 -3.50
N GLY A 523 25.55 12.98 -2.63
CA GLY A 523 26.31 12.67 -1.41
C GLY A 523 26.22 13.77 -0.36
N LEU A 524 25.11 14.49 -0.30
CA LEU A 524 24.85 15.50 0.72
C LEU A 524 24.40 14.81 2.01
N ASP A 525 25.27 14.78 3.01
CA ASP A 525 25.03 14.17 4.33
C ASP A 525 24.65 15.21 5.41
N ASN A 526 24.66 16.48 5.04
CA ASN A 526 24.31 17.63 5.88
C ASN A 526 22.88 18.12 5.72
N VAL A 527 21.97 17.26 5.23
CA VAL A 527 20.61 17.65 4.87
C VAL A 527 19.58 16.72 5.52
N ALA A 528 18.54 17.29 6.14
CA ALA A 528 17.32 16.61 6.52
C ALA A 528 16.14 17.12 5.71
N LEU A 529 15.15 16.24 5.47
CA LEU A 529 13.94 16.55 4.69
C LEU A 529 12.70 16.50 5.58
N VAL A 530 11.85 17.53 5.52
CA VAL A 530 10.60 17.62 6.26
C VAL A 530 9.46 18.04 5.32
N THR A 531 8.30 17.37 5.39
CA THR A 531 7.14 17.72 4.56
C THR A 531 5.82 17.35 5.23
N ASP A 532 4.76 18.09 4.93
CA ASP A 532 3.37 17.68 5.17
C ASP A 532 2.85 16.68 4.11
N GLY A 533 3.59 16.50 3.01
CA GLY A 533 3.40 15.45 2.01
C GLY A 533 3.98 14.10 2.44
N ARG A 534 4.36 13.28 1.45
CA ARG A 534 4.93 11.93 1.66
C ARG A 534 6.29 11.81 0.99
N TYR A 535 7.12 10.92 1.53
CA TYR A 535 8.28 10.42 0.82
C TYR A 535 8.02 9.00 0.32
N SER A 536 8.61 8.66 -0.82
CA SER A 536 8.55 7.31 -1.36
C SER A 536 9.14 6.29 -0.37
N GLY A 537 8.62 5.08 -0.37
CA GLY A 537 9.19 3.96 0.38
C GLY A 537 10.65 3.68 0.05
N ALA A 538 11.12 4.12 -1.13
CA ALA A 538 12.52 4.03 -1.57
C ALA A 538 13.45 5.10 -0.97
N SER A 539 12.90 6.15 -0.34
CA SER A 539 13.69 7.23 0.25
C SER A 539 14.43 6.79 1.52
N HIS A 540 15.60 7.38 1.77
CA HIS A 540 16.42 7.15 2.96
C HIS A 540 17.18 8.42 3.36
N GLY A 541 17.75 8.45 4.57
CA GLY A 541 18.32 9.64 5.21
C GLY A 541 17.42 10.15 6.35
N PHE A 542 17.69 11.35 6.90
CA PHE A 542 16.80 12.03 7.84
C PHE A 542 15.55 12.54 7.11
N ILE A 543 14.48 11.75 7.12
CA ILE A 543 13.27 12.00 6.34
C ILE A 543 12.06 11.98 7.26
N VAL A 544 11.32 13.10 7.31
CA VAL A 544 10.10 13.29 8.10
C VAL A 544 8.97 13.72 7.17
N GLY A 545 7.97 12.89 7.02
CA GLY A 545 6.75 13.18 6.25
C GLY A 545 5.49 13.16 7.10
N HIS A 546 4.34 13.35 6.46
CA HIS A 546 3.02 13.31 7.09
C HIS A 546 2.91 14.27 8.28
N VAL A 547 3.57 15.44 8.22
CA VAL A 547 3.51 16.41 9.31
C VAL A 547 2.09 16.94 9.44
N CYS A 548 1.49 16.74 10.61
CA CYS A 548 0.12 17.14 10.92
C CYS A 548 0.08 18.15 12.09
N PRO A 549 -0.82 19.15 11.96
CA PRO A 549 -1.66 19.50 10.82
C PRO A 549 -0.86 19.99 9.61
N GLU A 550 -1.40 19.75 8.37
CA GLU A 550 -0.73 20.18 7.14
C GLU A 550 -0.71 21.72 7.00
N ALA A 551 0.24 22.24 6.22
CA ALA A 551 0.41 23.68 6.02
C ALA A 551 -0.81 24.36 5.37
N ALA A 552 -1.55 23.66 4.50
CA ALA A 552 -2.70 24.23 3.79
C ALA A 552 -3.87 24.59 4.70
N VAL A 553 -3.96 23.99 5.88
CA VAL A 553 -4.96 24.32 6.90
C VAL A 553 -4.41 25.21 8.02
N GLY A 554 -3.21 25.77 7.85
CA GLY A 554 -2.56 26.64 8.83
C GLY A 554 -1.74 25.87 9.89
N GLY A 555 -1.36 24.64 9.60
CA GLY A 555 -0.45 23.87 10.44
C GLY A 555 0.92 24.55 10.59
N PRO A 556 1.72 24.17 11.60
CA PRO A 556 2.96 24.88 11.95
C PRO A 556 3.97 25.01 10.81
N LEU A 557 4.06 24.02 9.89
CA LEU A 557 4.96 24.14 8.74
C LEU A 557 4.68 25.35 7.86
N ALA A 558 3.41 25.82 7.80
CA ALA A 558 3.06 27.04 7.06
C ALA A 558 3.74 28.29 7.64
N LEU A 559 4.14 28.24 8.91
CA LEU A 559 4.64 29.38 9.68
C LEU A 559 6.17 29.41 9.76
N VAL A 560 6.85 28.31 9.40
CA VAL A 560 8.33 28.23 9.38
C VAL A 560 8.87 29.17 8.29
N ARG A 561 10.00 29.83 8.58
CA ARG A 561 10.69 30.75 7.68
C ARG A 561 12.11 30.29 7.39
N ASN A 562 12.65 30.72 6.27
CA ASN A 562 14.08 30.53 5.99
C ASN A 562 14.91 31.15 7.13
N GLY A 563 15.85 30.38 7.66
CA GLY A 563 16.73 30.79 8.75
C GLY A 563 16.30 30.32 10.14
N ASP A 564 15.06 29.85 10.32
CA ASP A 564 14.66 29.22 11.60
C ASP A 564 15.51 27.98 11.89
N THR A 565 15.79 27.70 13.16
CA THR A 565 16.55 26.51 13.54
C THR A 565 15.60 25.36 13.88
N VAL A 566 15.73 24.24 13.15
CA VAL A 566 14.89 23.06 13.34
C VAL A 566 15.70 21.88 13.86
N THR A 567 15.19 21.23 14.92
CA THR A 567 15.76 20.03 15.50
C THR A 567 14.81 18.84 15.31
N ILE A 568 15.35 17.74 14.79
CA ILE A 568 14.70 16.43 14.68
C ILE A 568 15.43 15.49 15.63
N ASN A 569 14.73 14.87 16.59
CA ASN A 569 15.32 13.98 17.58
C ASN A 569 14.49 12.70 17.72
N ALA A 570 15.04 11.58 17.24
CA ALA A 570 14.40 10.26 17.30
C ALA A 570 14.56 9.55 18.65
N GLU A 571 15.42 10.03 19.56
CA GLU A 571 15.51 9.48 20.92
C GLU A 571 14.36 9.97 21.79
N THR A 572 14.02 11.26 21.62
CA THR A 572 12.91 11.90 22.35
C THR A 572 11.61 11.96 21.55
N ASN A 573 11.60 11.45 20.33
CA ASN A 573 10.49 11.50 19.38
C ASN A 573 9.96 12.93 19.14
N ARG A 574 10.89 13.89 18.93
CA ARG A 574 10.52 15.31 18.77
C ARG A 574 10.97 15.91 17.44
N ILE A 575 10.17 16.89 16.98
CA ILE A 575 10.51 17.81 15.90
C ILE A 575 10.05 19.21 16.28
N ASP A 576 11.01 20.13 16.40
CA ASP A 576 10.75 21.47 16.90
C ASP A 576 11.53 22.55 16.11
N ALA A 577 10.91 23.71 15.88
CA ALA A 577 11.63 24.95 15.60
C ALA A 577 12.05 25.53 16.97
N VAL A 578 13.35 25.46 17.27
CA VAL A 578 13.85 25.68 18.65
C VAL A 578 14.08 27.15 18.98
N ASP A 579 14.15 28.02 17.97
CA ASP A 579 14.32 29.46 18.08
C ASP A 579 13.02 30.24 17.81
N VAL A 580 11.89 29.54 17.63
CA VAL A 580 10.56 30.13 17.41
C VAL A 580 9.67 29.79 18.60
N ASP A 581 9.39 30.77 19.44
CA ASP A 581 8.49 30.61 20.59
C ASP A 581 7.02 30.69 20.17
N GLU A 582 6.11 30.35 21.10
CA GLU A 582 4.67 30.38 20.86
C GLU A 582 4.15 31.78 20.47
N ALA A 583 4.70 32.85 21.04
CA ALA A 583 4.29 34.21 20.74
C ALA A 583 4.64 34.59 19.29
N GLU A 584 5.80 34.14 18.81
CA GLU A 584 6.22 34.32 17.41
C GLU A 584 5.36 33.46 16.46
N PHE A 585 5.07 32.18 16.81
CA PHE A 585 4.15 31.36 16.02
C PHE A 585 2.77 32.01 15.92
N GLU A 586 2.21 32.54 17.01
CA GLU A 586 0.94 33.24 16.99
C GLU A 586 0.97 34.55 16.17
N ARG A 587 2.10 35.26 16.20
CA ARG A 587 2.29 36.43 15.34
C ARG A 587 2.27 36.03 13.86
N ARG A 588 3.05 34.99 13.48
CA ARG A 588 3.12 34.47 12.12
C ARG A 588 1.77 33.92 11.65
N ARG A 589 0.99 33.28 12.54
CA ARG A 589 -0.36 32.77 12.26
C ARG A 589 -1.35 33.87 11.91
N ARG A 590 -1.29 35.02 12.58
CA ARG A 590 -2.13 36.17 12.25
C ARG A 590 -1.84 36.75 10.86
N ASP A 591 -0.59 36.67 10.42
CA ASP A 591 -0.16 37.17 9.11
C ASP A 591 -0.40 36.15 7.99
N TRP A 592 -0.54 34.87 8.34
CA TRP A 592 -0.69 33.77 7.39
C TRP A 592 -2.06 33.83 6.69
N LYS A 593 -2.04 33.54 5.38
CA LYS A 593 -3.26 33.40 4.57
C LYS A 593 -3.22 32.05 3.86
N ALA A 594 -4.33 31.33 3.91
CA ALA A 594 -4.47 30.08 3.18
C ALA A 594 -4.18 30.28 1.69
N PRO A 595 -3.30 29.47 1.08
CA PRO A 595 -3.07 29.55 -0.35
C PRO A 595 -4.35 29.18 -1.11
N LEU A 596 -4.48 29.72 -2.32
CA LEU A 596 -5.59 29.32 -3.18
C LEU A 596 -5.45 27.82 -3.53
N PRO A 597 -6.55 27.06 -3.54
CA PRO A 597 -6.50 25.66 -3.93
C PRO A 597 -5.88 25.49 -5.31
N HIS A 598 -4.89 24.62 -5.41
CA HIS A 598 -4.18 24.34 -6.66
C HIS A 598 -5.14 23.79 -7.74
N VAL A 599 -6.09 22.93 -7.33
CA VAL A 599 -7.09 22.33 -8.22
C VAL A 599 -8.49 22.50 -7.62
N ARG A 600 -9.44 22.99 -8.43
CA ARG A 600 -10.82 23.30 -7.97
C ARG A 600 -11.88 22.35 -8.52
N ARG A 601 -11.58 21.58 -9.57
CA ARG A 601 -12.51 20.69 -10.28
C ARG A 601 -11.86 19.31 -10.57
N GLY A 602 -12.66 18.42 -11.09
CA GLY A 602 -12.20 17.05 -11.40
C GLY A 602 -11.98 16.21 -10.15
N VAL A 603 -11.30 15.10 -10.32
CA VAL A 603 -11.08 14.12 -9.25
C VAL A 603 -10.25 14.70 -8.11
N LEU A 604 -9.18 15.43 -8.40
CA LEU A 604 -8.34 16.06 -7.38
C LEU A 604 -9.07 17.18 -6.62
N GLY A 605 -9.93 17.95 -7.30
CA GLY A 605 -10.75 18.97 -6.65
C GLY A 605 -11.85 18.39 -5.76
N LYS A 606 -12.39 17.21 -6.07
CA LYS A 606 -13.28 16.46 -5.17
C LYS A 606 -12.51 15.94 -3.96
N TYR A 607 -11.37 15.30 -4.21
CA TYR A 607 -10.50 14.75 -3.17
C TYR A 607 -10.11 15.83 -2.14
N ALA A 608 -9.57 16.97 -2.58
CA ALA A 608 -9.16 18.06 -1.69
C ALA A 608 -10.29 18.59 -0.78
N ARG A 609 -11.55 18.49 -1.21
CA ARG A 609 -12.70 18.91 -0.39
C ARG A 609 -13.13 17.88 0.65
N LEU A 610 -13.00 16.59 0.33
CA LEU A 610 -13.50 15.49 1.14
C LEU A 610 -12.44 14.91 2.07
N VAL A 611 -11.17 14.97 1.67
CA VAL A 611 -10.10 14.29 2.36
C VAL A 611 -9.87 14.84 3.77
N GLY A 612 -9.69 13.95 4.73
CA GLY A 612 -9.22 14.23 6.06
C GLY A 612 -7.69 14.41 6.14
N ASP A 613 -7.17 14.51 7.36
CA ASP A 613 -5.75 14.65 7.59
C ASP A 613 -4.97 13.31 7.50
N ALA A 614 -3.65 13.41 7.45
CA ALA A 614 -2.80 12.24 7.33
C ALA A 614 -2.71 11.44 8.65
N SER A 615 -2.95 12.04 9.81
CA SER A 615 -2.95 11.36 11.12
C SER A 615 -4.14 10.41 11.29
N HIS A 616 -5.16 10.55 10.43
CA HIS A 616 -6.35 9.68 10.34
C HIS A 616 -6.43 8.88 9.01
N GLY A 617 -5.32 8.82 8.25
CA GLY A 617 -5.21 8.01 7.04
C GLY A 617 -5.56 8.72 5.74
N ALA A 618 -5.90 10.02 5.77
CA ALA A 618 -6.27 10.81 4.59
C ALA A 618 -7.38 10.12 3.76
N VAL A 619 -8.47 9.73 4.39
CA VAL A 619 -9.64 9.11 3.75
C VAL A 619 -10.67 10.15 3.32
N THR A 620 -11.52 9.82 2.37
CA THR A 620 -12.57 10.71 1.84
C THR A 620 -13.99 10.35 2.32
N ASP A 621 -14.13 9.19 2.95
CA ASP A 621 -15.41 8.65 3.48
C ASP A 621 -15.47 8.73 5.02
N GLN A 622 -15.06 9.86 5.57
CA GLN A 622 -15.17 10.08 7.01
C GLN A 622 -16.65 10.10 7.43
N SER A 623 -16.97 9.35 8.50
CA SER A 623 -18.28 9.50 9.13
C SER A 623 -18.42 10.93 9.63
N ASP A 624 -19.44 11.63 9.13
CA ASP A 624 -19.78 12.97 9.61
C ASP A 624 -20.67 12.80 10.86
N PRO A 625 -20.18 13.16 12.07
CA PRO A 625 -20.97 13.01 13.29
C PRO A 625 -22.21 13.91 13.32
N SER A 626 -22.41 14.74 12.31
CA SER A 626 -23.62 15.57 12.16
C SER A 626 -24.76 14.87 11.39
N TRP A 627 -24.56 13.67 10.88
CA TRP A 627 -25.57 12.89 10.14
C TRP A 627 -26.22 11.84 11.02
#